data_b41e6bf6027365edf954a2ad51f8ad10
#
_entry.id   b41e6bf6027365edf954a2ad51f8ad10
#
_cell.length_a   1.000
_cell.length_b   1.000
_cell.length_c   1.000
_cell.angle_alpha   90.00
_cell.angle_beta   90.00
_cell.angle_gamma   90.00
#
_symmetry.space_group_name_H-M   'P 1'
#
loop_
_entity.id
_entity.type
_entity.pdbx_description
1 polymer ?
#
loop_
_entity_poly.entity_id
_entity_poly.type
_entity_poly.pdbx_seq_one_letter_code
_entity_poly.pdbx_strand_id
1 'polypeptide(L)'
;MTPPAEPGELFRSTDVEIRIMGEIAVEAPGPCDPDRREFLTELVVYLALHRSGVLSSALSAVLLPPETPDNVLSNELDHIAGWLGTNDEGLPHITVSDNGCWSLAGDVRCDWDLFVAYAHHSAQPESDSENDLTTALRLVTGPLWTNLPAGRYRWLDSSRIRTITSTAVVDVAHRLASLTLSNGDTATAIAACRTGLRAAPTAEVLWRDLLRTVAARHDRKALEAVINEMYQMIAPQRTDLSIQAETNALVRELLPGFRRRQQSSSRRSAITGR
;
A
#
# COMPACT_ATOMS: atom_id res chain seq x y z
N MET A 1 -10.93 -27.43 6.86
CA MET A 1 -10.21 -26.15 6.83
C MET A 1 -10.75 -25.40 5.62
N THR A 2 -11.55 -24.37 5.82
CA THR A 2 -12.07 -23.54 4.72
C THR A 2 -10.89 -22.73 4.17
N PRO A 3 -10.66 -22.71 2.84
CA PRO A 3 -9.62 -21.85 2.29
C PRO A 3 -9.93 -20.38 2.68
N PRO A 4 -8.92 -19.57 2.99
CA PRO A 4 -9.15 -18.18 3.29
C PRO A 4 -9.74 -17.47 2.06
N ALA A 5 -10.68 -16.56 2.31
CA ALA A 5 -11.35 -15.79 1.26
C ALA A 5 -10.35 -15.08 0.35
N GLU A 6 -10.59 -15.12 -0.96
CA GLU A 6 -9.81 -14.35 -1.93
C GLU A 6 -10.08 -12.85 -1.73
N PRO A 7 -9.14 -11.94 -2.04
CA PRO A 7 -9.36 -10.50 -1.89
C PRO A 7 -10.64 -9.99 -2.54
N GLY A 8 -11.04 -10.55 -3.70
CA GLY A 8 -12.30 -10.24 -4.39
C GLY A 8 -13.55 -10.71 -3.65
N GLU A 9 -13.45 -11.72 -2.76
CA GLU A 9 -14.57 -12.23 -1.96
C GLU A 9 -14.83 -11.37 -0.71
N LEU A 10 -13.90 -10.50 -0.34
CA LEU A 10 -14.06 -9.55 0.77
C LEU A 10 -15.05 -8.43 0.42
N PHE A 11 -15.33 -8.27 -0.86
CA PHE A 11 -16.25 -7.26 -1.38
C PHE A 11 -17.44 -7.92 -2.08
N ARG A 12 -18.62 -7.36 -1.87
CA ARG A 12 -19.81 -7.79 -2.61
C ARG A 12 -19.97 -6.93 -3.85
N SER A 13 -20.44 -7.52 -4.93
CA SER A 13 -20.59 -6.85 -6.23
C SER A 13 -21.57 -5.66 -6.25
N THR A 14 -22.36 -5.50 -5.22
CA THR A 14 -23.34 -4.40 -5.06
C THR A 14 -22.82 -3.27 -4.17
N ASP A 15 -21.70 -3.48 -3.50
CA ASP A 15 -21.16 -2.52 -2.53
C ASP A 15 -20.20 -1.54 -3.24
N VAL A 16 -19.98 -0.38 -2.63
CA VAL A 16 -18.93 0.54 -3.07
C VAL A 16 -17.57 0.03 -2.57
N GLU A 17 -16.67 -0.24 -3.51
CA GLU A 17 -15.31 -0.70 -3.24
C GLU A 17 -14.28 0.38 -3.50
N ILE A 18 -13.46 0.65 -2.51
CA ILE A 18 -12.32 1.58 -2.61
C ILE A 18 -11.03 0.78 -2.40
N ARG A 19 -10.16 0.78 -3.39
CA ARG A 19 -8.85 0.11 -3.34
C ARG A 19 -7.75 1.14 -3.36
N ILE A 20 -6.84 1.06 -2.39
CA ILE A 20 -5.65 1.90 -2.28
C ILE A 20 -4.38 1.10 -1.93
N MET A 21 -4.55 -0.19 -1.65
CA MET A 21 -3.43 -1.08 -1.29
C MET A 21 -2.73 -1.69 -2.51
N GLY A 22 -2.69 -0.92 -3.59
CA GLY A 22 -2.09 -1.25 -4.88
C GLY A 22 -2.43 -0.19 -5.92
N GLU A 23 -3.00 -0.60 -7.04
CA GLU A 23 -3.59 0.33 -8.00
C GLU A 23 -4.85 0.95 -7.41
N ILE A 24 -4.92 2.28 -7.45
CA ILE A 24 -6.07 3.01 -6.90
C ILE A 24 -7.28 2.81 -7.80
N ALA A 25 -8.37 2.34 -7.23
CA ALA A 25 -9.64 2.18 -7.92
C ALA A 25 -10.82 2.43 -6.99
N VAL A 26 -11.91 2.93 -7.56
CA VAL A 26 -13.23 3.01 -6.93
C VAL A 26 -14.22 2.35 -7.86
N GLU A 27 -14.87 1.32 -7.36
CA GLU A 27 -15.99 0.64 -8.04
C GLU A 27 -17.26 0.97 -7.31
N ALA A 28 -18.27 1.43 -8.04
CA ALA A 28 -19.54 1.85 -7.49
C ALA A 28 -20.66 1.63 -8.52
N PRO A 29 -21.92 1.46 -8.09
CA PRO A 29 -23.02 1.06 -8.95
C PRO A 29 -23.52 2.16 -9.91
N GLY A 30 -23.31 3.43 -9.57
CA GLY A 30 -23.81 4.54 -10.36
C GLY A 30 -22.95 4.90 -11.57
N PRO A 31 -23.45 5.74 -12.47
CA PRO A 31 -22.68 6.21 -13.61
C PRO A 31 -21.60 7.20 -13.18
N CYS A 32 -20.41 7.10 -13.78
CA CYS A 32 -19.33 8.04 -13.59
C CYS A 32 -18.84 8.55 -14.96
N ASP A 33 -18.84 9.87 -15.12
CA ASP A 33 -18.28 10.52 -16.31
C ASP A 33 -16.77 10.21 -16.41
N PRO A 34 -16.30 9.61 -17.52
CA PRO A 34 -14.89 9.28 -17.70
C PRO A 34 -13.94 10.47 -17.54
N ASP A 35 -14.35 11.67 -17.99
CA ASP A 35 -13.52 12.88 -17.92
C ASP A 35 -13.35 13.40 -16.48
N ARG A 36 -14.26 13.04 -15.58
CA ARG A 36 -14.26 13.39 -14.15
C ARG A 36 -13.71 12.29 -13.25
N ARG A 37 -13.62 11.06 -13.74
CA ARG A 37 -13.33 9.87 -12.94
C ARG A 37 -12.08 10.02 -12.09
N GLU A 38 -11.00 10.55 -12.64
CA GLU A 38 -9.74 10.72 -11.90
C GLU A 38 -9.90 11.66 -10.69
N PHE A 39 -10.63 12.76 -10.86
CA PHE A 39 -10.86 13.71 -9.79
C PHE A 39 -11.82 13.15 -8.73
N LEU A 40 -12.94 12.56 -9.18
CA LEU A 40 -13.92 11.96 -8.26
C LEU A 40 -13.29 10.80 -7.47
N THR A 41 -12.44 9.98 -8.12
CA THR A 41 -11.67 8.93 -7.44
C THR A 41 -10.75 9.51 -6.35
N GLU A 42 -10.01 10.58 -6.67
CA GLU A 42 -9.14 11.26 -5.70
C GLU A 42 -9.93 11.77 -4.49
N LEU A 43 -11.10 12.38 -4.71
CA LEU A 43 -11.95 12.93 -3.65
C LEU A 43 -12.52 11.80 -2.78
N VAL A 44 -13.01 10.72 -3.38
CA VAL A 44 -13.50 9.53 -2.65
C VAL A 44 -12.38 8.88 -1.83
N VAL A 45 -11.19 8.72 -2.40
CA VAL A 45 -10.01 8.19 -1.68
C VAL A 45 -9.61 9.10 -0.52
N TYR A 46 -9.66 10.42 -0.71
CA TYR A 46 -9.39 11.37 0.37
C TYR A 46 -10.39 11.20 1.53
N LEU A 47 -11.68 11.09 1.24
CA LEU A 47 -12.72 10.84 2.24
C LEU A 47 -12.56 9.46 2.92
N ALA A 48 -12.18 8.42 2.16
CA ALA A 48 -11.93 7.08 2.71
C ALA A 48 -10.80 7.07 3.75
N LEU A 49 -9.78 7.89 3.55
CA LEU A 49 -8.66 8.06 4.49
C LEU A 49 -8.99 8.99 5.69
N HIS A 50 -10.14 9.66 5.64
CA HIS A 50 -10.60 10.61 6.66
C HIS A 50 -12.02 10.24 7.15
N ARG A 51 -12.17 9.01 7.67
CA ARG A 51 -13.48 8.45 8.07
C ARG A 51 -14.27 9.28 9.09
N SER A 52 -13.58 10.11 9.88
CA SER A 52 -14.26 11.05 10.79
C SER A 52 -14.96 12.21 10.08
N GLY A 53 -14.84 12.27 8.75
CA GLY A 53 -15.38 13.32 7.90
C GLY A 53 -14.47 14.53 7.72
N VAL A 54 -14.75 15.30 6.66
CA VAL A 54 -13.95 16.46 6.24
C VAL A 54 -14.86 17.64 5.92
N LEU A 55 -14.55 18.82 6.43
CA LEU A 55 -15.30 20.04 6.11
C LEU A 55 -15.15 20.42 4.64
N SER A 56 -16.24 20.94 4.03
CA SER A 56 -16.22 21.42 2.63
C SER A 56 -15.06 22.37 2.34
N SER A 57 -14.76 23.29 3.24
CA SER A 57 -13.66 24.25 3.10
C SER A 57 -12.29 23.56 3.06
N ALA A 58 -12.09 22.49 3.86
CA ALA A 58 -10.87 21.72 3.84
C ALA A 58 -10.74 20.89 2.56
N LEU A 59 -11.83 20.28 2.06
CA LEU A 59 -11.85 19.59 0.76
C LEU A 59 -11.48 20.54 -0.37
N SER A 60 -12.09 21.73 -0.43
CA SER A 60 -11.74 22.76 -1.43
C SER A 60 -10.25 23.12 -1.36
N ALA A 61 -9.74 23.43 -0.18
CA ALA A 61 -8.35 23.87 0.00
C ALA A 61 -7.31 22.80 -0.42
N VAL A 62 -7.66 21.51 -0.29
CA VAL A 62 -6.75 20.41 -0.54
C VAL A 62 -6.83 19.92 -1.98
N LEU A 63 -8.04 19.86 -2.57
CA LEU A 63 -8.31 19.16 -3.82
C LEU A 63 -8.49 20.10 -5.02
N LEU A 64 -8.86 21.36 -4.79
CA LEU A 64 -9.13 22.31 -5.83
C LEU A 64 -8.04 23.39 -5.93
N PRO A 65 -7.83 23.97 -7.13
CA PRO A 65 -6.98 25.13 -7.29
C PRO A 65 -7.44 26.30 -6.42
N PRO A 66 -6.53 27.15 -5.95
CA PRO A 66 -6.90 28.42 -5.31
C PRO A 66 -7.86 29.22 -6.20
N GLU A 67 -8.78 29.95 -5.57
CA GLU A 67 -9.79 30.80 -6.27
C GLU A 67 -10.86 30.02 -7.05
N THR A 68 -10.97 28.69 -6.85
CA THR A 68 -12.07 27.94 -7.42
C THR A 68 -13.41 28.39 -6.79
N PRO A 69 -14.45 28.67 -7.60
CA PRO A 69 -15.77 29.06 -7.05
C PRO A 69 -16.36 28.00 -6.13
N ASP A 70 -17.04 28.42 -5.07
CA ASP A 70 -17.59 27.53 -4.02
C ASP A 70 -18.56 26.47 -4.56
N ASN A 71 -19.27 26.78 -5.64
CA ASN A 71 -20.21 25.84 -6.24
C ASN A 71 -19.54 24.66 -6.98
N VAL A 72 -18.26 24.77 -7.31
CA VAL A 72 -17.56 23.67 -8.02
C VAL A 72 -17.47 22.43 -7.14
N LEU A 73 -17.02 22.56 -5.89
CA LEU A 73 -16.96 21.42 -4.98
C LEU A 73 -18.35 20.80 -4.76
N SER A 74 -19.39 21.63 -4.56
CA SER A 74 -20.75 21.14 -4.35
C SER A 74 -21.21 20.31 -5.54
N ASN A 75 -20.99 20.78 -6.77
CA ASN A 75 -21.33 20.03 -7.97
C ASN A 75 -20.57 18.69 -8.08
N GLU A 76 -19.29 18.67 -7.69
CA GLU A 76 -18.51 17.42 -7.72
C GLU A 76 -18.97 16.43 -6.63
N LEU A 77 -19.39 16.92 -5.48
CA LEU A 77 -19.96 16.08 -4.41
C LEU A 77 -21.33 15.50 -4.82
N ASP A 78 -22.15 16.26 -5.57
CA ASP A 78 -23.39 15.76 -6.16
C ASP A 78 -23.12 14.64 -7.19
N HIS A 79 -22.06 14.80 -8.01
CA HIS A 79 -21.64 13.74 -8.95
C HIS A 79 -21.16 12.47 -8.20
N ILE A 80 -20.42 12.64 -7.09
CA ILE A 80 -20.02 11.51 -6.24
C ILE A 80 -21.24 10.83 -5.64
N ALA A 81 -22.20 11.58 -5.12
CA ALA A 81 -23.44 11.01 -4.56
C ALA A 81 -24.19 10.17 -5.62
N GLY A 82 -24.28 10.66 -6.85
CA GLY A 82 -24.86 9.90 -7.96
C GLY A 82 -24.04 8.66 -8.37
N TRP A 83 -22.70 8.76 -8.32
CA TRP A 83 -21.80 7.65 -8.65
C TRP A 83 -21.79 6.56 -7.58
N LEU A 84 -21.63 6.94 -6.32
CA LEU A 84 -21.63 5.98 -5.21
C LEU A 84 -23.02 5.37 -4.98
N GLY A 85 -24.09 6.13 -5.25
CA GLY A 85 -25.46 5.67 -5.10
C GLY A 85 -25.90 5.50 -3.65
N THR A 86 -26.83 4.56 -3.45
CA THR A 86 -27.44 4.26 -2.15
C THR A 86 -27.32 2.76 -1.85
N ASN A 87 -27.30 2.42 -0.56
CA ASN A 87 -27.35 1.03 -0.12
C ASN A 87 -28.75 0.41 -0.29
N ASP A 88 -28.90 -0.85 0.09
CA ASP A 88 -30.17 -1.61 -0.02
C ASP A 88 -31.35 -0.98 0.78
N GLU A 89 -31.03 -0.15 1.77
CA GLU A 89 -32.04 0.59 2.57
C GLU A 89 -32.38 1.95 1.94
N GLY A 90 -31.78 2.30 0.81
CA GLY A 90 -31.95 3.59 0.13
C GLY A 90 -31.17 4.75 0.78
N LEU A 91 -30.25 4.47 1.70
CA LEU A 91 -29.40 5.47 2.34
C LEU A 91 -28.17 5.78 1.47
N PRO A 92 -27.77 7.05 1.32
CA PRO A 92 -26.65 7.42 0.46
C PRO A 92 -25.30 6.95 1.05
N HIS A 93 -24.39 6.51 0.18
CA HIS A 93 -23.02 6.12 0.57
C HIS A 93 -22.10 7.30 0.92
N ILE A 94 -22.52 8.53 0.61
CA ILE A 94 -21.85 9.75 1.06
C ILE A 94 -22.87 10.65 1.75
N THR A 95 -22.50 11.24 2.88
CA THR A 95 -23.39 12.06 3.70
C THR A 95 -22.72 13.37 4.07
N VAL A 96 -23.52 14.39 4.31
CA VAL A 96 -23.09 15.67 4.86
C VAL A 96 -23.85 15.93 6.16
N SER A 97 -23.10 16.32 7.20
CA SER A 97 -23.67 16.73 8.48
C SER A 97 -24.07 18.21 8.48
N ASP A 98 -24.89 18.64 9.45
CA ASP A 98 -25.39 20.02 9.56
C ASP A 98 -24.27 21.08 9.60
N ASN A 99 -23.07 20.71 10.05
CA ASN A 99 -21.91 21.58 10.08
C ASN A 99 -21.08 21.57 8.78
N GLY A 100 -21.59 20.93 7.70
CA GLY A 100 -20.92 20.87 6.40
C GLY A 100 -19.75 19.88 6.34
N CYS A 101 -19.74 18.88 7.21
CA CYS A 101 -18.72 17.83 7.22
C CYS A 101 -19.18 16.65 6.37
N TRP A 102 -18.41 16.33 5.34
CA TRP A 102 -18.66 15.23 4.42
C TRP A 102 -17.97 13.94 4.88
N SER A 103 -18.68 12.84 4.82
CA SER A 103 -18.17 11.51 5.19
C SER A 103 -18.76 10.42 4.31
N LEU A 104 -17.99 9.33 4.15
CA LEU A 104 -18.51 8.10 3.56
C LEU A 104 -19.30 7.31 4.62
N ALA A 105 -20.36 6.67 4.19
CA ALA A 105 -21.17 5.79 5.05
C ALA A 105 -20.35 4.58 5.53
N GLY A 106 -20.78 3.98 6.64
CA GLY A 106 -20.06 2.87 7.28
C GLY A 106 -20.02 1.58 6.46
N ASP A 107 -20.95 1.43 5.51
CA ASP A 107 -21.04 0.30 4.59
C ASP A 107 -20.14 0.44 3.35
N VAL A 108 -19.58 1.62 3.10
CA VAL A 108 -18.56 1.83 2.06
C VAL A 108 -17.25 1.18 2.49
N ARG A 109 -16.81 0.20 1.73
CA ARG A 109 -15.62 -0.59 2.05
C ARG A 109 -14.35 0.01 1.44
N CYS A 110 -13.29 0.01 2.21
CA CYS A 110 -11.95 0.36 1.76
C CYS A 110 -10.98 -0.76 2.19
N ASP A 111 -10.14 -1.19 1.27
CA ASP A 111 -9.13 -2.22 1.53
C ASP A 111 -8.15 -1.82 2.65
N TRP A 112 -7.86 -0.52 2.79
CA TRP A 112 -7.07 0.01 3.89
C TRP A 112 -7.74 -0.20 5.27
N ASP A 113 -9.05 0.04 5.37
CA ASP A 113 -9.77 -0.16 6.64
C ASP A 113 -9.78 -1.64 7.02
N LEU A 114 -10.00 -2.53 6.04
CA LEU A 114 -9.94 -3.97 6.24
C LEU A 114 -8.53 -4.41 6.64
N PHE A 115 -7.49 -3.90 5.97
CA PHE A 115 -6.11 -4.16 6.33
C PHE A 115 -5.83 -3.79 7.79
N VAL A 116 -6.21 -2.58 8.21
CA VAL A 116 -6.03 -2.10 9.57
C VAL A 116 -6.82 -2.97 10.57
N ALA A 117 -8.06 -3.34 10.23
CA ALA A 117 -8.89 -4.18 11.08
C ALA A 117 -8.26 -5.57 11.33
N TYR A 118 -7.79 -6.26 10.27
CA TYR A 118 -7.09 -7.54 10.39
C TYR A 118 -5.75 -7.40 11.13
N ALA A 119 -4.96 -6.37 10.82
CA ALA A 119 -3.70 -6.11 11.51
C ALA A 119 -3.89 -5.86 13.01
N HIS A 120 -4.97 -5.17 13.39
CA HIS A 120 -5.34 -4.94 14.78
C HIS A 120 -5.87 -6.23 15.45
N HIS A 121 -6.77 -6.96 14.77
CA HIS A 121 -7.34 -8.20 15.28
C HIS A 121 -6.25 -9.25 15.55
N SER A 122 -5.24 -9.36 14.67
CA SER A 122 -4.11 -10.28 14.86
C SER A 122 -3.29 -10.07 16.14
N ALA A 123 -3.45 -8.94 16.81
CA ALA A 123 -2.81 -8.66 18.09
C ALA A 123 -3.67 -9.06 19.31
N GLN A 124 -4.89 -9.51 19.11
CA GLN A 124 -5.79 -9.94 20.19
C GLN A 124 -5.43 -11.35 20.67
N PRO A 125 -5.58 -11.64 21.97
CA PRO A 125 -5.18 -12.95 22.54
C PRO A 125 -5.91 -14.16 21.95
N GLU A 126 -7.14 -13.96 21.45
CA GLU A 126 -8.01 -15.03 20.95
C GLU A 126 -8.00 -15.14 19.41
N SER A 127 -7.17 -14.34 18.74
CA SER A 127 -7.11 -14.30 17.27
C SER A 127 -6.26 -15.44 16.70
N ASP A 128 -6.61 -15.89 15.51
CA ASP A 128 -5.70 -16.61 14.61
C ASP A 128 -4.77 -15.61 13.93
N SER A 129 -3.71 -15.21 14.65
CA SER A 129 -2.79 -14.16 14.20
C SER A 129 -2.19 -14.45 12.82
N GLU A 130 -1.91 -15.71 12.48
CA GLU A 130 -1.35 -16.09 11.19
C GLU A 130 -2.37 -15.88 10.05
N ASN A 131 -3.61 -16.30 10.27
CA ASN A 131 -4.68 -16.11 9.29
C ASN A 131 -5.01 -14.63 9.09
N ASP A 132 -5.10 -13.85 10.18
CA ASP A 132 -5.38 -12.41 10.11
C ASP A 132 -4.29 -11.64 9.36
N LEU A 133 -3.02 -11.88 9.70
CA LEU A 133 -1.88 -11.23 9.03
C LEU A 133 -1.80 -11.64 7.55
N THR A 134 -2.08 -12.91 7.24
CA THR A 134 -2.14 -13.40 5.87
C THR A 134 -3.26 -12.71 5.10
N THR A 135 -4.45 -12.59 5.70
CA THR A 135 -5.60 -11.92 5.08
C THR A 135 -5.32 -10.44 4.87
N ALA A 136 -4.71 -9.75 5.85
CA ALA A 136 -4.29 -8.36 5.67
C ALA A 136 -3.33 -8.21 4.48
N LEU A 137 -2.29 -9.06 4.36
CA LEU A 137 -1.33 -8.95 3.25
C LEU A 137 -1.91 -9.30 1.89
N ARG A 138 -2.99 -10.08 1.80
CA ARG A 138 -3.69 -10.34 0.53
C ARG A 138 -4.32 -9.09 -0.06
N LEU A 139 -4.69 -8.11 0.76
CA LEU A 139 -5.20 -6.82 0.31
C LEU A 139 -4.11 -5.99 -0.38
N VAL A 140 -2.83 -6.25 -0.12
CA VAL A 140 -1.70 -5.55 -0.74
C VAL A 140 -1.44 -6.14 -2.13
N THR A 141 -2.06 -5.57 -3.15
CA THR A 141 -2.01 -6.09 -4.53
C THR A 141 -0.84 -5.56 -5.34
N GLY A 142 -0.19 -4.45 -4.90
CA GLY A 142 0.90 -3.83 -5.65
C GLY A 142 1.68 -2.78 -4.85
N PRO A 143 2.55 -2.03 -5.54
CA PRO A 143 3.22 -0.87 -4.96
C PRO A 143 2.21 0.20 -4.55
N LEU A 144 2.39 0.78 -3.36
CA LEU A 144 1.48 1.82 -2.85
C LEU A 144 1.75 3.18 -3.50
N TRP A 145 0.68 3.90 -3.83
CA TRP A 145 0.73 5.28 -4.29
C TRP A 145 1.62 5.49 -5.54
N THR A 146 1.61 4.53 -6.44
CA THR A 146 2.32 4.60 -7.73
C THR A 146 1.33 4.83 -8.87
N ASN A 147 1.85 5.26 -10.03
CA ASN A 147 1.06 5.49 -11.24
C ASN A 147 -0.12 6.46 -11.04
N LEU A 148 0.07 7.45 -10.16
CA LEU A 148 -0.95 8.46 -9.90
C LEU A 148 -1.11 9.38 -11.11
N PRO A 149 -2.35 9.79 -11.46
CA PRO A 149 -2.59 10.74 -12.55
C PRO A 149 -1.85 12.05 -12.31
N ALA A 150 -1.33 12.63 -13.39
CA ALA A 150 -0.55 13.86 -13.32
C ALA A 150 -1.36 15.02 -12.71
N GLY A 151 -0.76 15.67 -11.72
CA GLY A 151 -1.38 16.80 -11.02
C GLY A 151 -2.41 16.42 -9.95
N ARG A 152 -2.69 15.14 -9.75
CA ARG A 152 -3.57 14.61 -8.70
C ARG A 152 -2.79 14.15 -7.47
N TYR A 153 -3.48 13.94 -6.35
CA TYR A 153 -2.93 13.40 -5.10
C TYR A 153 -1.77 14.23 -4.50
N ARG A 154 -1.71 15.55 -4.80
CA ARG A 154 -0.65 16.46 -4.32
C ARG A 154 -0.61 16.55 -2.78
N TRP A 155 -1.74 16.34 -2.13
CA TRP A 155 -1.87 16.29 -0.68
C TRP A 155 -1.08 15.15 -0.02
N LEU A 156 -0.75 14.09 -0.77
CA LEU A 156 0.11 13.02 -0.27
C LEU A 156 1.52 13.51 0.07
N ASP A 157 2.02 14.55 -0.61
CA ASP A 157 3.39 15.06 -0.41
C ASP A 157 3.52 15.80 0.93
N SER A 158 2.43 16.42 1.39
CA SER A 158 2.37 17.14 2.69
C SER A 158 1.82 16.27 3.83
N SER A 159 1.23 15.13 3.52
CA SER A 159 0.63 14.21 4.48
C SER A 159 1.59 13.10 4.90
N ARG A 160 1.30 12.47 6.04
CA ARG A 160 2.03 11.28 6.49
C ARG A 160 1.46 9.96 5.94
N ILE A 161 0.48 10.03 5.06
CA ILE A 161 -0.29 8.84 4.62
C ILE A 161 0.61 7.83 3.93
N ARG A 162 1.50 8.28 3.04
CA ARG A 162 2.49 7.36 2.39
C ARG A 162 3.33 6.61 3.42
N THR A 163 3.81 7.31 4.43
CA THR A 163 4.63 6.71 5.49
C THR A 163 3.80 5.78 6.36
N ILE A 164 2.60 6.20 6.77
CA ILE A 164 1.71 5.39 7.62
C ILE A 164 1.35 4.08 6.91
N THR A 165 0.88 4.14 5.67
CA THR A 165 0.45 2.96 4.92
C THR A 165 1.62 2.01 4.64
N SER A 166 2.77 2.52 4.21
CA SER A 166 3.94 1.68 3.95
C SER A 166 4.51 1.06 5.23
N THR A 167 4.57 1.82 6.33
CA THR A 167 5.05 1.29 7.63
C THR A 167 4.12 0.20 8.15
N ALA A 168 2.80 0.38 8.04
CA ALA A 168 1.84 -0.63 8.47
C ALA A 168 1.98 -1.93 7.68
N VAL A 169 2.17 -1.85 6.35
CA VAL A 169 2.43 -3.04 5.53
C VAL A 169 3.73 -3.72 5.90
N VAL A 170 4.80 -2.95 6.16
CA VAL A 170 6.10 -3.50 6.60
C VAL A 170 5.95 -4.21 7.94
N ASP A 171 5.22 -3.64 8.91
CA ASP A 171 5.01 -4.25 10.22
C ASP A 171 4.25 -5.57 10.11
N VAL A 172 3.14 -5.60 9.39
CA VAL A 172 2.35 -6.82 9.17
C VAL A 172 3.18 -7.90 8.47
N ALA A 173 3.93 -7.54 7.43
CA ALA A 173 4.79 -8.47 6.71
C ALA A 173 5.92 -9.03 7.58
N HIS A 174 6.55 -8.19 8.40
CA HIS A 174 7.57 -8.60 9.36
C HIS A 174 7.03 -9.57 10.41
N ARG A 175 5.87 -9.25 10.98
CA ARG A 175 5.21 -10.10 11.98
C ARG A 175 4.85 -11.47 11.41
N LEU A 176 4.21 -11.50 10.23
CA LEU A 176 3.87 -12.77 9.57
C LEU A 176 5.11 -13.58 9.22
N ALA A 177 6.13 -12.94 8.63
CA ALA A 177 7.38 -13.62 8.28
C ALA A 177 8.09 -14.21 9.52
N SER A 178 8.12 -13.47 10.63
CA SER A 178 8.71 -13.93 11.88
C SER A 178 7.95 -15.11 12.48
N LEU A 179 6.62 -15.02 12.50
CA LEU A 179 5.74 -16.06 13.03
C LEU A 179 5.88 -17.38 12.23
N THR A 180 5.73 -17.29 10.91
CA THR A 180 5.77 -18.48 10.04
C THR A 180 7.16 -19.08 9.93
N LEU A 181 8.22 -18.27 9.97
CA LEU A 181 9.59 -18.77 10.04
C LEU A 181 9.85 -19.54 11.34
N SER A 182 9.34 -19.07 12.49
CA SER A 182 9.47 -19.78 13.76
C SER A 182 8.75 -21.12 13.76
N ASN A 183 7.67 -21.26 12.98
CA ASN A 183 6.91 -22.49 12.75
C ASN A 183 7.52 -23.39 11.67
N GLY A 184 8.63 -22.96 11.03
CA GLY A 184 9.29 -23.71 9.96
C GLY A 184 8.66 -23.50 8.56
N ASP A 185 7.58 -22.71 8.43
CA ASP A 185 6.98 -22.38 7.14
C ASP A 185 7.74 -21.26 6.43
N THR A 186 8.80 -21.65 5.77
CA THR A 186 9.63 -20.73 4.98
C THR A 186 8.91 -20.23 3.71
N ALA A 187 7.89 -20.92 3.22
CA ALA A 187 7.19 -20.50 2.00
C ALA A 187 6.31 -19.28 2.29
N THR A 188 5.49 -19.35 3.33
CA THR A 188 4.66 -18.21 3.77
C THR A 188 5.53 -17.04 4.23
N ALA A 189 6.62 -17.29 4.95
CA ALA A 189 7.55 -16.23 5.36
C ALA A 189 8.15 -15.48 4.15
N ILE A 190 8.60 -16.19 3.10
CA ILE A 190 9.08 -15.56 1.86
C ILE A 190 7.97 -14.75 1.19
N ALA A 191 6.76 -15.31 1.08
CA ALA A 191 5.63 -14.62 0.47
C ALA A 191 5.28 -13.33 1.21
N ALA A 192 5.26 -13.34 2.55
CA ALA A 192 5.04 -12.17 3.39
C ALA A 192 6.09 -11.08 3.13
N CYS A 193 7.40 -11.43 3.19
CA CYS A 193 8.49 -10.50 2.89
C CYS A 193 8.34 -9.91 1.48
N ARG A 194 8.06 -10.72 0.47
CA ARG A 194 7.91 -10.28 -0.92
C ARG A 194 6.73 -9.33 -1.10
N THR A 195 5.61 -9.60 -0.45
CA THR A 195 4.45 -8.69 -0.47
C THR A 195 4.79 -7.35 0.17
N GLY A 196 5.39 -7.34 1.35
CA GLY A 196 5.83 -6.11 2.00
C GLY A 196 6.86 -5.31 1.18
N LEU A 197 7.81 -6.00 0.54
CA LEU A 197 8.81 -5.37 -0.32
C LEU A 197 8.23 -4.80 -1.63
N ARG A 198 7.09 -5.30 -2.13
CA ARG A 198 6.38 -4.62 -3.24
C ARG A 198 5.85 -3.27 -2.82
N ALA A 199 5.30 -3.17 -1.61
CA ALA A 199 4.79 -1.91 -1.07
C ALA A 199 5.90 -0.94 -0.61
N ALA A 200 7.00 -1.48 -0.07
CA ALA A 200 8.12 -0.72 0.48
C ALA A 200 9.47 -1.36 0.10
N PRO A 201 9.95 -1.16 -1.14
CA PRO A 201 11.13 -1.85 -1.68
C PRO A 201 12.45 -1.58 -0.92
N THR A 202 12.52 -0.50 -0.16
CA THR A 202 13.71 -0.11 0.61
C THR A 202 13.64 -0.48 2.08
N ALA A 203 12.60 -1.23 2.51
CA ALA A 203 12.43 -1.66 3.90
C ALA A 203 13.45 -2.73 4.29
N GLU A 204 14.58 -2.30 4.87
CA GLU A 204 15.69 -3.20 5.21
C GLU A 204 15.32 -4.29 6.23
N VAL A 205 14.32 -4.06 7.09
CA VAL A 205 13.82 -5.08 8.00
C VAL A 205 13.30 -6.29 7.22
N LEU A 206 12.51 -6.06 6.18
CA LEU A 206 11.97 -7.15 5.34
C LEU A 206 13.04 -7.85 4.50
N TRP A 207 14.06 -7.10 4.06
CA TRP A 207 15.21 -7.72 3.41
C TRP A 207 15.96 -8.63 4.38
N ARG A 208 16.15 -8.22 5.64
CA ARG A 208 16.77 -9.08 6.67
C ARG A 208 15.95 -10.34 6.94
N ASP A 209 14.61 -10.22 7.02
CA ASP A 209 13.74 -11.36 7.24
C ASP A 209 13.77 -12.32 6.04
N LEU A 210 13.75 -11.79 4.82
CA LEU A 210 13.87 -12.58 3.60
C LEU A 210 15.22 -13.32 3.54
N LEU A 211 16.32 -12.65 3.90
CA LEU A 211 17.65 -13.27 3.96
C LEU A 211 17.72 -14.41 4.97
N ARG A 212 17.16 -14.21 6.19
CA ARG A 212 17.10 -15.27 7.21
C ARG A 212 16.27 -16.45 6.75
N THR A 213 15.11 -16.17 6.15
CA THR A 213 14.19 -17.21 5.66
C THR A 213 14.81 -18.03 4.53
N VAL A 214 15.48 -17.36 3.57
CA VAL A 214 16.14 -18.08 2.47
C VAL A 214 17.36 -18.86 2.97
N ALA A 215 18.12 -18.32 3.92
CA ALA A 215 19.23 -19.03 4.54
C ALA A 215 18.79 -20.31 5.28
N ALA A 216 17.62 -20.28 5.94
CA ALA A 216 17.03 -21.46 6.62
C ALA A 216 16.73 -22.61 5.65
N ARG A 217 16.59 -22.34 4.35
CA ARG A 217 16.41 -23.37 3.33
C ARG A 217 17.72 -24.01 2.85
N HIS A 218 18.86 -23.54 3.34
CA HIS A 218 20.21 -23.99 2.95
C HIS A 218 20.50 -23.87 1.45
N ASP A 219 19.78 -23.01 0.72
CA ASP A 219 20.00 -22.73 -0.70
C ASP A 219 20.93 -21.51 -0.86
N ARG A 220 22.23 -21.79 -0.94
CA ARG A 220 23.25 -20.76 -1.11
C ARG A 220 23.02 -19.89 -2.37
N LYS A 221 22.58 -20.52 -3.49
CA LYS A 221 22.38 -19.79 -4.75
C LYS A 221 21.21 -18.84 -4.67
N ALA A 222 20.10 -19.25 -4.06
CA ALA A 222 18.98 -18.38 -3.78
C ALA A 222 19.36 -17.23 -2.85
N LEU A 223 20.15 -17.50 -1.80
CA LEU A 223 20.63 -16.47 -0.89
C LEU A 223 21.49 -15.41 -1.61
N GLU A 224 22.44 -15.84 -2.45
CA GLU A 224 23.25 -14.94 -3.28
C GLU A 224 22.39 -14.07 -4.21
N ALA A 225 21.34 -14.64 -4.79
CA ALA A 225 20.41 -13.91 -5.66
C ALA A 225 19.65 -12.82 -4.88
N VAL A 226 19.11 -13.16 -3.69
CA VAL A 226 18.38 -12.19 -2.84
C VAL A 226 19.30 -11.08 -2.35
N ILE A 227 20.54 -11.38 -1.97
CA ILE A 227 21.51 -10.36 -1.57
C ILE A 227 21.76 -9.38 -2.72
N ASN A 228 21.99 -9.89 -3.94
CA ASN A 228 22.22 -9.03 -5.10
C ASN A 228 20.99 -8.17 -5.42
N GLU A 229 19.79 -8.74 -5.36
CA GLU A 229 18.53 -8.04 -5.56
C GLU A 229 18.37 -6.88 -4.54
N MET A 230 18.58 -7.16 -3.26
CA MET A 230 18.54 -6.15 -2.19
C MET A 230 19.46 -4.97 -2.50
N TYR A 231 20.72 -5.26 -2.88
CA TYR A 231 21.67 -4.19 -3.21
C TYR A 231 21.24 -3.39 -4.45
N GLN A 232 20.63 -4.02 -5.43
CA GLN A 232 20.10 -3.33 -6.61
C GLN A 232 18.92 -2.44 -6.28
N MET A 233 18.06 -2.86 -5.36
CA MET A 233 16.87 -2.08 -4.97
C MET A 233 17.20 -0.91 -4.06
N ILE A 234 18.09 -1.08 -3.09
CA ILE A 234 18.38 -0.04 -2.09
C ILE A 234 19.38 1.00 -2.60
N ALA A 235 20.47 0.58 -3.28
CA ALA A 235 21.57 1.45 -3.64
C ALA A 235 21.20 2.64 -4.57
N PRO A 236 20.34 2.49 -5.59
CA PRO A 236 20.01 3.59 -6.49
C PRO A 236 19.11 4.67 -5.87
N GLN A 237 18.34 4.31 -4.83
CA GLN A 237 17.33 5.19 -4.23
C GLN A 237 17.88 6.05 -3.07
N ARG A 238 19.13 5.82 -2.68
CA ARG A 238 19.75 6.51 -1.55
C ARG A 238 21.05 7.18 -1.99
N THR A 239 20.97 8.48 -2.20
CA THR A 239 22.13 9.31 -2.56
C THR A 239 23.17 9.44 -1.43
N ASP A 240 22.75 9.28 -0.15
CA ASP A 240 23.60 9.54 1.02
C ASP A 240 23.57 8.47 2.13
N LEU A 241 22.85 7.36 1.96
CA LEU A 241 22.73 6.36 3.03
C LEU A 241 23.27 5.00 2.57
N SER A 242 24.38 4.59 3.15
CA SER A 242 24.83 3.19 3.13
C SER A 242 23.73 2.27 3.70
N ILE A 243 23.64 1.05 3.19
CA ILE A 243 22.85 -0.02 3.81
C ILE A 243 23.16 -0.07 5.31
N GLN A 244 22.13 -0.28 6.12
CA GLN A 244 22.24 -0.30 7.58
C GLN A 244 23.32 -1.29 8.03
N ALA A 245 24.00 -0.94 9.12
CA ALA A 245 25.09 -1.76 9.65
C ALA A 245 24.65 -3.19 9.99
N GLU A 246 23.41 -3.32 10.52
CA GLU A 246 22.78 -4.60 10.87
C GLU A 246 22.55 -5.48 9.64
N THR A 247 22.11 -4.88 8.52
CA THR A 247 21.88 -5.61 7.27
C THR A 247 23.21 -6.10 6.68
N ASN A 248 24.23 -5.25 6.69
CA ASN A 248 25.58 -5.64 6.24
C ASN A 248 26.22 -6.70 7.16
N ALA A 249 25.98 -6.64 8.47
CA ALA A 249 26.43 -7.65 9.42
C ALA A 249 25.77 -9.00 9.15
N LEU A 250 24.45 -9.01 8.94
CA LEU A 250 23.71 -10.21 8.59
C LEU A 250 24.19 -10.86 7.29
N VAL A 251 24.45 -10.07 6.25
CA VAL A 251 24.98 -10.59 4.97
C VAL A 251 26.34 -11.27 5.19
N ARG A 252 27.23 -10.69 6.01
CA ARG A 252 28.54 -11.30 6.32
C ARG A 252 28.42 -12.59 7.14
N GLU A 253 27.45 -12.65 8.05
CA GLU A 253 27.14 -13.83 8.85
C GLU A 253 26.60 -14.98 7.98
N LEU A 254 25.58 -14.70 7.17
CA LEU A 254 24.89 -15.73 6.38
C LEU A 254 25.72 -16.19 5.18
N LEU A 255 26.56 -15.33 4.63
CA LEU A 255 27.38 -15.65 3.46
C LEU A 255 28.80 -15.10 3.61
N PRO A 256 29.67 -15.75 4.42
CA PRO A 256 31.07 -15.35 4.56
C PRO A 256 31.78 -15.33 3.20
N GLY A 257 32.47 -14.22 2.91
CA GLY A 257 33.22 -14.05 1.66
C GLY A 257 32.40 -13.59 0.46
N PHE A 258 31.11 -13.23 0.64
CA PHE A 258 30.33 -12.60 -0.42
C PHE A 258 31.02 -11.31 -0.90
N ARG A 259 31.31 -11.25 -2.20
CA ARG A 259 31.79 -10.03 -2.87
C ARG A 259 30.71 -9.53 -3.80
N ARG A 260 30.22 -8.32 -3.56
CA ARG A 260 29.30 -7.63 -4.46
C ARG A 260 29.88 -7.63 -5.88
N ARG A 261 29.18 -8.20 -6.86
CA ARG A 261 29.51 -7.99 -8.27
C ARG A 261 29.33 -6.52 -8.58
N GLN A 262 30.43 -5.77 -8.69
CA GLN A 262 30.37 -4.44 -9.25
C GLN A 262 29.86 -4.59 -10.69
N GLN A 263 28.68 -4.07 -10.99
CA GLN A 263 28.30 -3.81 -12.37
C GLN A 263 29.29 -2.77 -12.87
N SER A 264 30.25 -3.21 -13.66
CA SER A 264 31.06 -2.33 -14.47
C SER A 264 30.10 -1.59 -15.41
N SER A 265 29.69 -0.38 -15.01
CA SER A 265 29.04 0.56 -15.91
C SER A 265 30.03 0.78 -17.04
N SER A 266 29.76 0.19 -18.20
CA SER A 266 30.43 0.47 -19.45
C SER A 266 30.14 1.91 -19.84
N ARG A 267 30.85 2.85 -19.19
CA ARG A 267 31.17 4.12 -19.80
C ARG A 267 32.21 3.86 -20.90
N ARG A 268 31.77 3.31 -22.01
CA ARG A 268 32.47 3.57 -23.26
C ARG A 268 31.94 4.91 -23.80
N SER A 269 32.55 5.97 -23.29
CA SER A 269 32.64 7.22 -24.02
C SER A 269 33.20 6.91 -25.40
N ALA A 270 32.41 7.13 -26.43
CA ALA A 270 32.92 7.32 -27.76
C ALA A 270 33.72 8.65 -27.80
N ILE A 271 35.01 8.56 -27.50
CA ILE A 271 35.99 9.53 -27.94
C ILE A 271 36.61 8.94 -29.20
N THR A 272 36.22 9.48 -30.31
CA THR A 272 36.93 9.63 -31.57
C THR A 272 36.06 10.59 -32.38
N GLY A 273 36.39 11.79 -32.66
CA GLY A 273 37.70 12.34 -33.09
C GLY A 273 37.73 12.41 -34.61
N ARG A 274 37.53 13.50 -35.06
CA ARG A 274 37.83 14.19 -36.28
C ARG A 274 36.66 14.68 -37.06
#